data_43c7b9b12f1bef4b4f2ab4b03f14ae90
#
_entry.id   43c7b9b12f1bef4b4f2ab4b03f14ae90
#
_cell.length_a   1.000
_cell.length_b   1.000
_cell.length_c   1.000
_cell.angle_alpha   90.00
_cell.angle_beta   90.00
_cell.angle_gamma   90.00
#
_symmetry.space_group_name_H-M   'P 1'
#
loop_
_entity.id
_entity.type
_entity.pdbx_description
1 polymer ?
#
loop_
_entity_poly.entity_id
_entity_poly.type
_entity_poly.pdbx_seq_one_letter_code
_entity_poly.pdbx_strand_id
1 'polypeptide(L)'
;MKLPRFVKYWLPTIVWMALIFIGSTDVLSAEHTSRFLMPFLRWLDPQISWATLDAIQTIIRKLGHLTEYAILAALMWRALRGGTTWKSKTSILFAIVWIACAVFAASDEFHQSFVPSRTASFHDVVIDIWGALIGLSICVALATRKVVKERRA
;
A
#
# COMPACT_ATOMS: atom_id res chain seq x y z
N MET A 1 3.05 -1.14 -31.19
CA MET A 1 4.12 -0.28 -30.64
C MET A 1 4.51 -0.83 -29.27
N LYS A 2 5.77 -1.26 -29.04
CA LYS A 2 6.19 -1.77 -27.71
C LYS A 2 6.52 -0.56 -26.81
N LEU A 3 5.84 -0.46 -25.66
CA LEU A 3 6.14 0.56 -24.67
C LEU A 3 7.61 0.52 -24.22
N PRO A 4 8.25 1.67 -24.03
CA PRO A 4 9.60 1.72 -23.44
C PRO A 4 9.65 0.95 -22.13
N ARG A 5 10.77 0.27 -21.90
CA ARG A 5 10.95 -0.59 -20.70
C ARG A 5 10.67 0.19 -19.40
N PHE A 6 11.16 1.41 -19.32
CA PHE A 6 10.91 2.30 -18.19
C PHE A 6 9.40 2.50 -17.95
N VAL A 7 8.65 2.90 -18.97
CA VAL A 7 7.20 3.14 -18.87
C VAL A 7 6.45 1.89 -18.42
N LYS A 8 6.78 0.73 -19.02
CA LYS A 8 6.14 -0.56 -18.66
C LYS A 8 6.25 -0.90 -17.17
N TYR A 9 7.36 -0.57 -16.53
CA TYR A 9 7.64 -1.00 -15.17
C TYR A 9 7.38 0.09 -14.13
N TRP A 10 7.67 1.36 -14.44
CA TRP A 10 7.54 2.47 -13.50
C TRP A 10 6.17 3.15 -13.53
N LEU A 11 5.49 3.20 -14.67
CA LEU A 11 4.17 3.83 -14.75
C LEU A 11 3.16 3.26 -13.73
N PRO A 12 3.02 1.93 -13.56
CA PRO A 12 2.12 1.39 -12.54
C PRO A 12 2.48 1.82 -11.12
N THR A 13 3.78 1.93 -10.81
CA THR A 13 4.25 2.40 -9.50
C THR A 13 3.88 3.85 -9.26
N ILE A 14 4.14 4.72 -10.25
CA ILE A 14 3.84 6.16 -10.17
C ILE A 14 2.33 6.38 -10.05
N VAL A 15 1.53 5.68 -10.85
CA VAL A 15 0.08 5.76 -10.78
C VAL A 15 -0.42 5.30 -9.40
N TRP A 16 0.14 4.22 -8.85
CA TRP A 16 -0.24 3.74 -7.52
C TRP A 16 0.11 4.72 -6.41
N MET A 17 1.31 5.32 -6.46
CA MET A 17 1.70 6.40 -5.53
C MET A 17 0.74 7.59 -5.61
N ALA A 18 0.35 8.00 -6.82
CA ALA A 18 -0.63 9.06 -7.01
C ALA A 18 -2.01 8.69 -6.44
N LEU A 19 -2.44 7.43 -6.60
CA LEU A 19 -3.71 6.95 -6.03
C LEU A 19 -3.68 6.94 -4.49
N ILE A 20 -2.58 6.49 -3.86
CA ILE A 20 -2.41 6.60 -2.42
C ILE A 20 -2.51 8.06 -1.99
N PHE A 21 -1.76 8.95 -2.63
CA PHE A 21 -1.73 10.37 -2.30
C PHE A 21 -3.10 11.04 -2.45
N ILE A 22 -3.86 10.72 -3.52
CA ILE A 22 -5.24 11.19 -3.71
C ILE A 22 -6.16 10.59 -2.65
N GLY A 23 -6.01 9.30 -2.33
CA GLY A 23 -6.75 8.63 -1.26
C GLY A 23 -6.49 9.22 0.12
N SER A 24 -5.30 9.78 0.33
CA SER A 24 -4.88 10.47 1.56
C SER A 24 -5.49 11.87 1.71
N THR A 25 -6.12 12.41 0.67
CA THR A 25 -6.90 13.64 0.75
C THR A 25 -8.27 13.39 1.41
N ASP A 26 -9.13 14.39 1.41
CA ASP A 26 -10.50 14.30 1.95
C ASP A 26 -11.37 13.24 1.25
N VAL A 27 -11.08 12.88 0.00
CA VAL A 27 -11.90 11.99 -0.86
C VAL A 27 -12.21 10.64 -0.21
N LEU A 28 -11.22 10.01 0.46
CA LEU A 28 -11.38 8.75 1.19
C LEU A 28 -11.30 8.93 2.72
N SER A 29 -11.67 10.11 3.21
CA SER A 29 -11.75 10.37 4.65
C SER A 29 -12.77 9.45 5.33
N ALA A 30 -12.62 9.29 6.64
CA ALA A 30 -13.57 8.51 7.46
C ALA A 30 -14.99 9.05 7.31
N GLU A 31 -15.14 10.37 7.17
CA GLU A 31 -16.44 11.03 6.99
C GLU A 31 -17.10 10.62 5.66
N HIS A 32 -16.37 10.62 4.55
CA HIS A 32 -16.91 10.23 3.25
C HIS A 32 -17.18 8.73 3.13
N THR A 33 -16.29 7.89 3.64
CA THR A 33 -16.49 6.43 3.61
C THR A 33 -17.61 5.97 4.52
N SER A 34 -17.85 6.63 5.66
CA SER A 34 -18.93 6.30 6.58
C SER A 34 -20.32 6.52 5.96
N ARG A 35 -20.47 7.45 5.03
CA ARG A 35 -21.75 7.71 4.33
C ARG A 35 -22.29 6.48 3.57
N PHE A 36 -21.40 5.60 3.11
CA PHE A 36 -21.78 4.36 2.42
C PHE A 36 -21.73 3.15 3.34
N LEU A 37 -20.69 3.07 4.18
CA LEU A 37 -20.46 1.92 5.04
C LEU A 37 -21.50 1.80 6.16
N MET A 38 -21.86 2.91 6.81
CA MET A 38 -22.80 2.87 7.93
C MET A 38 -24.22 2.46 7.53
N PRO A 39 -24.84 2.99 6.46
CA PRO A 39 -26.13 2.51 6.01
C PRO A 39 -26.12 1.03 5.64
N PHE A 40 -25.05 0.55 4.99
CA PHE A 40 -24.90 -0.85 4.62
C PHE A 40 -24.83 -1.77 5.85
N LEU A 41 -24.03 -1.41 6.85
CA LEU A 41 -23.90 -2.19 8.07
C LEU A 41 -25.21 -2.21 8.88
N ARG A 42 -25.94 -1.09 8.95
CA ARG A 42 -27.25 -1.01 9.60
C ARG A 42 -28.35 -1.74 8.85
N TRP A 43 -28.22 -1.88 7.54
CA TRP A 43 -29.12 -2.73 6.76
C TRP A 43 -28.91 -4.21 7.09
N LEU A 44 -27.67 -4.65 7.37
CA LEU A 44 -27.35 -6.01 7.79
C LEU A 44 -27.77 -6.28 9.25
N ASP A 45 -27.49 -5.32 10.13
CA ASP A 45 -27.88 -5.39 11.55
C ASP A 45 -28.40 -4.02 12.01
N PRO A 46 -29.75 -3.83 12.07
CA PRO A 46 -30.36 -2.59 12.51
C PRO A 46 -30.05 -2.21 13.97
N GLN A 47 -29.65 -3.16 14.80
CA GLN A 47 -29.34 -2.95 16.23
C GLN A 47 -27.85 -2.75 16.49
N ILE A 48 -27.01 -2.70 15.45
CA ILE A 48 -25.56 -2.54 15.58
C ILE A 48 -25.20 -1.27 16.37
N SER A 49 -24.33 -1.42 17.37
CA SER A 49 -23.91 -0.30 18.21
C SER A 49 -22.99 0.67 17.45
N TRP A 50 -23.01 1.95 17.84
CA TRP A 50 -22.09 2.95 17.30
C TRP A 50 -20.62 2.58 17.52
N ALA A 51 -20.29 2.00 18.70
CA ALA A 51 -18.94 1.54 18.99
C ALA A 51 -18.47 0.43 18.03
N THR A 52 -19.36 -0.49 17.68
CA THR A 52 -19.08 -1.55 16.70
C THR A 52 -18.86 -0.99 15.30
N LEU A 53 -19.68 -0.01 14.88
CA LEU A 53 -19.55 0.66 13.59
C LEU A 53 -18.19 1.37 13.47
N ASP A 54 -17.78 2.11 14.49
CA ASP A 54 -16.50 2.81 14.52
C ASP A 54 -15.31 1.83 14.52
N ALA A 55 -15.40 0.74 15.27
CA ALA A 55 -14.39 -0.32 15.26
C ALA A 55 -14.23 -0.96 13.89
N ILE A 56 -15.34 -1.30 13.20
CA ILE A 56 -15.31 -1.86 11.85
C ILE A 56 -14.67 -0.87 10.87
N GLN A 57 -15.07 0.39 10.91
CA GLN A 57 -14.51 1.44 10.05
C GLN A 57 -13.01 1.59 10.26
N THR A 58 -12.57 1.60 11.52
CA THR A 58 -11.14 1.66 11.86
C THR A 58 -10.37 0.46 11.33
N ILE A 59 -10.90 -0.76 11.45
CA ILE A 59 -10.27 -1.97 10.92
C ILE A 59 -10.17 -1.90 9.40
N ILE A 60 -11.24 -1.52 8.71
CA ILE A 60 -11.25 -1.41 7.24
C ILE A 60 -10.19 -0.41 6.78
N ARG A 61 -10.09 0.76 7.45
CA ARG A 61 -9.07 1.76 7.14
C ARG A 61 -7.66 1.21 7.31
N LYS A 62 -7.37 0.55 8.43
CA LYS A 62 -6.06 -0.04 8.71
C LYS A 62 -5.68 -1.15 7.71
N LEU A 63 -6.65 -1.98 7.33
CA LEU A 63 -6.44 -3.00 6.28
C LEU A 63 -6.21 -2.35 4.91
N GLY A 64 -6.87 -1.24 4.63
CA GLY A 64 -6.61 -0.41 3.44
C GLY A 64 -5.14 0.01 3.38
N HIS A 65 -4.65 0.72 4.39
CA HIS A 65 -3.26 1.14 4.52
C HIS A 65 -2.28 -0.02 4.33
N LEU A 66 -2.47 -1.10 5.07
CA LEU A 66 -1.64 -2.31 4.98
C LEU A 66 -1.56 -2.84 3.52
N THR A 67 -2.70 -2.92 2.86
CA THR A 67 -2.83 -3.45 1.49
C THR A 67 -2.21 -2.50 0.46
N GLU A 68 -2.47 -1.21 0.59
CA GLU A 68 -1.93 -0.17 -0.31
C GLU A 68 -0.41 -0.19 -0.34
N TYR A 69 0.22 -0.28 0.83
CA TYR A 69 1.68 -0.32 0.92
C TYR A 69 2.28 -1.69 0.58
N ALA A 70 1.55 -2.79 0.77
CA ALA A 70 1.96 -4.10 0.26
C ALA A 70 2.01 -4.11 -1.28
N ILE A 71 1.01 -3.52 -1.94
CA ILE A 71 0.96 -3.37 -3.40
C ILE A 71 2.06 -2.40 -3.88
N LEU A 72 2.24 -1.26 -3.21
CA LEU A 72 3.30 -0.30 -3.54
C LEU A 72 4.67 -0.96 -3.53
N ALA A 73 4.99 -1.70 -2.47
CA ALA A 73 6.25 -2.41 -2.33
C ALA A 73 6.47 -3.45 -3.44
N ALA A 74 5.42 -4.20 -3.80
CA ALA A 74 5.47 -5.15 -4.91
C ALA A 74 5.70 -4.47 -6.27
N LEU A 75 5.04 -3.33 -6.52
CA LEU A 75 5.23 -2.54 -7.73
C LEU A 75 6.62 -1.92 -7.81
N MET A 76 7.15 -1.36 -6.72
CA MET A 76 8.52 -0.82 -6.66
C MET A 76 9.56 -1.92 -6.85
N TRP A 77 9.38 -3.08 -6.21
CA TRP A 77 10.22 -4.26 -6.41
C TRP A 77 10.27 -4.68 -7.89
N ARG A 78 9.10 -4.77 -8.53
CA ARG A 78 8.97 -5.10 -9.95
C ARG A 78 9.65 -4.03 -10.83
N ALA A 79 9.48 -2.76 -10.49
CA ALA A 79 10.03 -1.63 -11.24
C ALA A 79 11.56 -1.63 -11.18
N LEU A 80 12.15 -1.81 -10.01
CA LEU A 80 13.61 -1.87 -9.86
C LEU A 80 14.21 -3.10 -10.52
N ARG A 81 13.60 -4.28 -10.39
CA ARG A 81 14.11 -5.50 -11.03
C ARG A 81 13.96 -5.54 -12.54
N GLY A 82 12.85 -5.01 -13.06
CA GLY A 82 12.52 -5.11 -14.49
C GLY A 82 12.73 -3.81 -15.25
N GLY A 83 12.62 -2.66 -14.62
CA GLY A 83 12.66 -1.33 -15.23
C GLY A 83 14.05 -0.70 -15.31
N THR A 84 15.03 -1.23 -14.59
CA THR A 84 16.41 -0.72 -14.58
C THR A 84 17.39 -1.76 -15.10
N THR A 85 18.58 -1.32 -15.49
CA THR A 85 19.73 -2.18 -15.83
C THR A 85 20.54 -2.55 -14.59
N TRP A 86 20.24 -1.94 -13.46
CA TRP A 86 20.95 -2.15 -12.21
C TRP A 86 20.66 -3.55 -11.64
N LYS A 87 21.73 -4.33 -11.47
CA LYS A 87 21.68 -5.66 -10.88
C LYS A 87 22.20 -5.59 -9.46
N SER A 88 21.33 -5.78 -8.49
CA SER A 88 21.68 -5.80 -7.07
C SER A 88 21.33 -7.13 -6.42
N LYS A 89 22.00 -7.41 -5.29
CA LYS A 89 21.61 -8.54 -4.42
C LYS A 89 20.18 -8.35 -3.94
N THR A 90 19.43 -9.45 -3.83
CA THR A 90 18.04 -9.44 -3.38
C THR A 90 17.85 -8.71 -2.04
N SER A 91 18.79 -8.86 -1.10
CA SER A 91 18.74 -8.20 0.21
C SER A 91 18.90 -6.67 0.13
N ILE A 92 19.78 -6.20 -0.77
CA ILE A 92 19.99 -4.75 -0.96
C ILE A 92 18.74 -4.14 -1.61
N LEU A 93 18.19 -4.81 -2.62
CA LEU A 93 16.97 -4.37 -3.28
C LEU A 93 15.80 -4.34 -2.30
N PHE A 94 15.67 -5.37 -1.45
CA PHE A 94 14.67 -5.43 -0.39
C PHE A 94 14.77 -4.22 0.54
N ALA A 95 15.97 -3.94 1.06
CA ALA A 95 16.20 -2.81 1.95
C ALA A 95 15.85 -1.46 1.29
N ILE A 96 16.25 -1.25 0.04
CA ILE A 96 15.97 -0.02 -0.70
C ILE A 96 14.48 0.19 -0.87
N VAL A 97 13.74 -0.83 -1.31
CA VAL A 97 12.29 -0.70 -1.51
C VAL A 97 11.58 -0.49 -0.18
N TRP A 98 11.98 -1.19 0.87
CA TRP A 98 11.38 -1.05 2.19
C TRP A 98 11.58 0.36 2.77
N ILE A 99 12.81 0.89 2.69
CA ILE A 99 13.13 2.27 3.12
C ILE A 99 12.36 3.29 2.26
N ALA A 100 12.29 3.09 0.95
CA ALA A 100 11.55 3.99 0.06
C ALA A 100 10.04 4.02 0.40
N CYS A 101 9.43 2.86 0.70
CA CYS A 101 8.06 2.79 1.18
C CYS A 101 7.88 3.48 2.54
N ALA A 102 8.82 3.31 3.48
CA ALA A 102 8.76 3.97 4.78
C ALA A 102 8.86 5.51 4.67
N VAL A 103 9.75 6.00 3.81
CA VAL A 103 9.86 7.45 3.53
C VAL A 103 8.57 7.97 2.87
N PHE A 104 8.00 7.23 1.94
CA PHE A 104 6.74 7.61 1.28
C PHE A 104 5.58 7.61 2.29
N ALA A 105 5.48 6.60 3.18
CA ALA A 105 4.48 6.55 4.25
C ALA A 105 4.58 7.77 5.18
N ALA A 106 5.79 8.12 5.61
CA ALA A 106 6.01 9.28 6.45
C ALA A 106 5.62 10.59 5.72
N SER A 107 5.91 10.71 4.42
CA SER A 107 5.54 11.89 3.61
C SER A 107 4.03 11.98 3.39
N ASP A 108 3.36 10.84 3.20
CA ASP A 108 1.92 10.76 3.04
C ASP A 108 1.20 11.18 4.32
N GLU A 109 1.63 10.66 5.46
CA GLU A 109 1.08 11.01 6.77
C GLU A 109 1.34 12.47 7.14
N PHE A 110 2.52 12.99 6.78
CA PHE A 110 2.81 14.42 6.90
C PHE A 110 1.85 15.27 6.06
N HIS A 111 1.56 14.84 4.81
CA HIS A 111 0.55 15.51 3.98
C HIS A 111 -0.84 15.45 4.62
N GLN A 112 -1.25 14.31 5.18
CA GLN A 112 -2.53 14.15 5.87
C GLN A 112 -2.69 15.11 7.05
N SER A 113 -1.59 15.50 7.73
CA SER A 113 -1.63 16.45 8.84
C SER A 113 -2.14 17.85 8.45
N PHE A 114 -2.15 18.19 7.15
CA PHE A 114 -2.69 19.44 6.62
C PHE A 114 -4.15 19.32 6.14
N VAL A 115 -4.74 18.12 6.16
CA VAL A 115 -6.11 17.86 5.71
C VAL A 115 -7.06 17.85 6.92
N PRO A 116 -7.99 18.83 7.08
CA PRO A 116 -8.81 18.98 8.28
C PRO A 116 -9.68 17.77 8.63
N SER A 117 -10.09 16.99 7.62
CA SER A 117 -10.93 15.77 7.78
C SER A 117 -10.11 14.51 8.10
N ARG A 118 -8.77 14.62 8.20
CA ARG A 118 -7.85 13.52 8.49
C ARG A 118 -7.20 13.71 9.85
N THR A 119 -6.96 12.61 10.52
CA THR A 119 -6.17 12.56 11.74
C THR A 119 -4.87 11.88 11.44
N ALA A 120 -3.79 12.66 11.28
CA ALA A 120 -2.46 12.13 11.10
C ALA A 120 -2.07 11.26 12.30
N SER A 121 -1.54 10.07 12.04
CA SER A 121 -1.23 9.09 13.07
C SER A 121 0.08 8.35 12.78
N PHE A 122 1.05 8.48 13.66
CA PHE A 122 2.27 7.68 13.59
C PHE A 122 2.00 6.17 13.51
N HIS A 123 0.88 5.70 14.09
CA HIS A 123 0.50 4.29 14.00
C HIS A 123 0.17 3.88 12.56
N ASP A 124 -0.39 4.77 11.74
CA ASP A 124 -0.70 4.48 10.35
C ASP A 124 0.61 4.33 9.54
N VAL A 125 1.64 5.15 9.79
CA VAL A 125 3.00 4.96 9.22
C VAL A 125 3.56 3.57 9.57
N VAL A 126 3.38 3.12 10.82
CA VAL A 126 3.86 1.78 11.25
C VAL A 126 3.12 0.68 10.51
N ILE A 127 1.80 0.81 10.32
CA ILE A 127 0.99 -0.16 9.56
C ILE A 127 1.44 -0.22 8.10
N ASP A 128 1.72 0.92 7.49
CA ASP A 128 2.21 1.04 6.12
C ASP A 128 3.57 0.36 5.93
N ILE A 129 4.49 0.55 6.88
CA ILE A 129 5.79 -0.12 6.89
C ILE A 129 5.63 -1.65 7.01
N TRP A 130 4.69 -2.14 7.82
CA TRP A 130 4.37 -3.56 7.90
C TRP A 130 3.74 -4.08 6.62
N GLY A 131 2.85 -3.31 5.99
CA GLY A 131 2.28 -3.62 4.68
C GLY A 131 3.37 -3.81 3.63
N ALA A 132 4.32 -2.87 3.55
CA ALA A 132 5.46 -2.96 2.65
C ALA A 132 6.33 -4.19 2.92
N LEU A 133 6.57 -4.52 4.19
CA LEU A 133 7.33 -5.72 4.58
C LEU A 133 6.65 -7.01 4.11
N ILE A 134 5.34 -7.12 4.29
CA ILE A 134 4.52 -8.27 3.84
C ILE A 134 4.61 -8.39 2.31
N GLY A 135 4.36 -7.31 1.57
CA GLY A 135 4.41 -7.31 0.11
C GLY A 135 5.78 -7.74 -0.43
N LEU A 136 6.87 -7.22 0.15
CA LEU A 136 8.24 -7.61 -0.20
C LEU A 136 8.53 -9.07 0.12
N SER A 137 8.10 -9.55 1.29
CA SER A 137 8.30 -10.95 1.68
C SER A 137 7.65 -11.92 0.70
N ILE A 138 6.43 -11.59 0.25
CA ILE A 138 5.72 -12.35 -0.80
C ILE A 138 6.52 -12.30 -2.11
N CYS A 139 7.00 -11.14 -2.55
CA CYS A 139 7.80 -11.00 -3.77
C CYS A 139 9.08 -11.84 -3.75
N VAL A 140 9.79 -11.85 -2.63
CA VAL A 140 11.02 -12.66 -2.46
C VAL A 140 10.69 -14.15 -2.47
N ALA A 141 9.64 -14.58 -1.76
CA ALA A 141 9.23 -15.97 -1.72
C ALA A 141 8.84 -16.50 -3.12
N LEU A 142 8.11 -15.69 -3.90
CA LEU A 142 7.76 -16.05 -5.28
C LEU A 142 8.98 -16.10 -6.21
N ALA A 143 9.92 -15.17 -6.05
CA ALA A 143 11.14 -15.13 -6.85
C ALA A 143 12.03 -16.34 -6.58
N THR A 144 12.18 -16.76 -5.32
CA THR A 144 12.96 -17.95 -4.94
C THR A 144 12.33 -19.25 -5.43
N ARG A 145 11.00 -19.37 -5.34
CA ARG A 145 10.28 -20.54 -5.87
C ARG A 145 10.50 -20.71 -7.37
N LYS A 146 10.49 -19.61 -8.14
CA LYS A 146 10.75 -19.67 -9.59
C LYS A 146 12.14 -20.18 -9.91
N VAL A 147 13.17 -19.69 -9.24
CA VAL A 147 14.56 -20.11 -9.44
C VAL A 147 14.76 -21.61 -9.10
N VAL A 148 14.15 -22.08 -7.99
CA VAL A 148 14.22 -23.51 -7.61
C VAL A 148 13.55 -24.39 -8.64
N LYS A 149 12.40 -23.97 -9.18
CA LYS A 149 11.68 -24.74 -10.22
C LYS A 149 12.49 -24.83 -11.53
N GLU A 150 13.11 -23.72 -11.95
CA GLU A 150 13.97 -23.68 -13.17
C GLU A 150 15.24 -24.52 -13.03
N ARG A 151 15.75 -24.74 -11.81
CA ARG A 151 16.92 -25.62 -11.58
C ARG A 151 16.59 -27.09 -11.51
N ARG A 152 15.31 -27.46 -11.35
CA ARG A 152 14.83 -28.84 -11.26
C ARG A 152 14.27 -29.38 -12.61
N ALA A 153 14.05 -28.49 -13.56
CA ALA A 153 13.60 -28.81 -14.92
C ALA A 153 14.78 -28.91 -15.89
#